data_aeb71b2b22dcee14efc610930da014ae
#
_entry.id   aeb71b2b22dcee14efc610930da014ae
#
_cell.length_a   1.000
_cell.length_b   1.000
_cell.length_c   1.000
_cell.angle_alpha   90.00
_cell.angle_beta   90.00
_cell.angle_gamma   90.00
#
_symmetry.space_group_name_H-M   'P 1'
#
loop_
_entity.id
_entity.type
_entity.pdbx_description
1 polymer ?
#
loop_
_entity_poly.entity_id
_entity_poly.type
_entity_poly.pdbx_seq_one_letter_code
_entity_poly.pdbx_strand_id
1 'polypeptide(L)'
;MYDETSPTTDQASTLMARVFALVRACPVGRVTTYGWIGKALGYPRGARMIGWFMNETPEGVPAQRVINSKGELSGSWAFGSPDRMRQLLEAEGIIFSADGRVDLKRYGWDPSRDLSEQELGRILGDADPTSVAVNTRLLSLLRNDPASPMRSE
;
A
#
# COMPACT_ATOMS: atom_id res chain seq x y z
N MET A 1 28.69 3.58 -15.69
CA MET A 1 28.37 4.33 -14.47
C MET A 1 26.90 4.11 -14.12
N TYR A 2 26.64 3.79 -12.89
CA TYR A 2 25.27 3.57 -12.43
C TYR A 2 24.52 4.90 -12.36
N ASP A 3 23.32 4.94 -12.96
CA ASP A 3 22.47 6.13 -12.95
C ASP A 3 21.28 5.90 -12.02
N GLU A 4 21.31 6.50 -10.82
CA GLU A 4 20.25 6.42 -9.83
C GLU A 4 18.98 7.18 -10.24
N THR A 5 19.09 8.06 -11.24
CA THR A 5 17.97 8.84 -11.75
C THR A 5 17.38 8.26 -13.02
N SER A 6 17.55 6.94 -13.25
CA SER A 6 16.97 6.29 -14.43
C SER A 6 15.45 6.47 -14.44
N PRO A 7 14.82 6.58 -15.62
CA PRO A 7 13.36 6.72 -15.70
C PRO A 7 12.60 5.63 -14.96
N THR A 8 13.12 4.39 -14.97
CA THR A 8 12.48 3.28 -14.25
C THR A 8 12.52 3.49 -12.74
N THR A 9 13.67 3.93 -12.20
CA THR A 9 13.81 4.23 -10.78
C THR A 9 12.92 5.40 -10.37
N ASP A 10 12.86 6.45 -11.18
CA ASP A 10 12.02 7.62 -10.91
C ASP A 10 10.54 7.24 -10.93
N GLN A 11 10.13 6.41 -11.87
CA GLN A 11 8.75 5.91 -11.95
C GLN A 11 8.40 5.08 -10.73
N ALA A 12 9.30 4.21 -10.30
CA ALA A 12 9.12 3.38 -9.11
C ALA A 12 9.04 4.24 -7.84
N SER A 13 9.91 5.23 -7.69
CA SER A 13 9.89 6.16 -6.54
C SER A 13 8.59 6.95 -6.49
N THR A 14 8.13 7.46 -7.62
CA THR A 14 6.87 8.19 -7.71
C THR A 14 5.70 7.31 -7.27
N LEU A 15 5.62 6.10 -7.79
CA LEU A 15 4.54 5.17 -7.46
C LEU A 15 4.59 4.77 -5.99
N MET A 16 5.79 4.45 -5.47
CA MET A 16 6.00 4.09 -4.07
C MET A 16 5.56 5.21 -3.12
N ALA A 17 5.94 6.45 -3.42
CA ALA A 17 5.54 7.62 -2.63
C ALA A 17 4.02 7.78 -2.61
N ARG A 18 3.35 7.56 -3.73
CA ARG A 18 1.89 7.63 -3.85
C ARG A 18 1.19 6.52 -3.06
N VAL A 19 1.74 5.31 -3.06
CA VAL A 19 1.23 4.21 -2.24
C VAL A 19 1.22 4.63 -0.77
N PHE A 20 2.35 5.09 -0.26
CA PHE A 20 2.45 5.48 1.16
C PHE A 20 1.58 6.70 1.48
N ALA A 21 1.42 7.64 0.55
CA ALA A 21 0.52 8.79 0.73
C ALA A 21 -0.93 8.32 0.93
N LEU A 22 -1.39 7.35 0.14
CA LEU A 22 -2.73 6.78 0.30
C LEU A 22 -2.88 6.02 1.62
N VAL A 23 -1.86 5.27 2.03
CA VAL A 23 -1.90 4.56 3.31
C VAL A 23 -2.01 5.54 4.48
N ARG A 24 -1.25 6.64 4.44
CA ARG A 24 -1.34 7.69 5.46
C ARG A 24 -2.72 8.35 5.49
N ALA A 25 -3.38 8.44 4.36
CA ALA A 25 -4.72 9.04 4.27
C ALA A 25 -5.82 8.13 4.81
N CYS A 26 -5.55 6.83 4.95
CA CYS A 26 -6.51 5.90 5.53
C CYS A 26 -6.77 6.25 6.99
N PRO A 27 -8.03 6.54 7.37
CA PRO A 27 -8.33 6.98 8.73
C PRO A 27 -8.07 5.91 9.79
N VAL A 28 -7.80 6.37 11.02
CA VAL A 28 -7.78 5.50 12.20
C VAL A 28 -9.14 4.79 12.33
N GLY A 29 -9.11 3.51 12.63
CA GLY A 29 -10.32 2.70 12.76
C GLY A 29 -10.87 2.19 11.43
N ARG A 30 -10.15 2.40 10.34
CA ARG A 30 -10.51 1.88 9.01
C ARG A 30 -9.36 1.07 8.43
N VAL A 31 -9.67 0.23 7.46
CA VAL A 31 -8.68 -0.55 6.72
C VAL A 31 -8.89 -0.37 5.22
N THR A 32 -7.81 -0.48 4.48
CA THR A 32 -7.85 -0.53 3.02
C THR A 32 -7.24 -1.85 2.55
N THR A 33 -7.26 -2.09 1.24
CA THR A 33 -6.67 -3.31 0.69
C THR A 33 -5.61 -2.99 -0.35
N TYR A 34 -4.71 -3.95 -0.56
CA TYR A 34 -3.70 -3.85 -1.62
C TYR A 34 -4.36 -3.56 -2.98
N GLY A 35 -5.47 -4.25 -3.27
CA GLY A 35 -6.20 -4.07 -4.52
C GLY A 35 -6.86 -2.71 -4.65
N TRP A 36 -7.43 -2.18 -3.58
CA TRP A 36 -8.06 -0.86 -3.61
C TRP A 36 -7.03 0.25 -3.79
N ILE A 37 -5.87 0.14 -3.15
CA ILE A 37 -4.76 1.08 -3.37
C ILE A 37 -4.33 1.03 -4.84
N GLY A 38 -4.09 -0.17 -5.36
CA GLY A 38 -3.71 -0.35 -6.76
C GLY A 38 -4.72 0.25 -7.72
N LYS A 39 -6.01 -0.01 -7.49
CA LYS A 39 -7.09 0.55 -8.31
C LYS A 39 -7.07 2.08 -8.31
N ALA A 40 -6.91 2.70 -7.15
CA ALA A 40 -6.87 4.15 -7.04
C ALA A 40 -5.68 4.77 -7.81
N LEU A 41 -4.61 4.02 -7.96
CA LEU A 41 -3.41 4.44 -8.68
C LEU A 41 -3.47 4.10 -10.18
N GLY A 42 -4.55 3.47 -10.64
CA GLY A 42 -4.71 3.07 -12.04
C GLY A 42 -4.25 1.65 -12.35
N TYR A 43 -3.99 0.84 -11.34
CA TYR A 43 -3.53 -0.55 -11.49
C TYR A 43 -4.48 -1.51 -10.79
N PRO A 44 -5.68 -1.78 -11.35
CA PRO A 44 -6.69 -2.60 -10.68
C PRO A 44 -6.25 -4.06 -10.45
N ARG A 45 -5.23 -4.53 -11.16
CA ARG A 45 -4.64 -5.86 -10.97
C ARG A 45 -3.31 -5.82 -10.24
N GLY A 46 -3.00 -4.70 -9.61
CA GLY A 46 -1.70 -4.43 -9.01
C GLY A 46 -1.54 -4.81 -7.55
N ALA A 47 -2.43 -5.60 -6.97
CA ALA A 47 -2.36 -5.92 -5.53
C ALA A 47 -1.02 -6.51 -5.11
N ARG A 48 -0.44 -7.41 -5.90
CA ARG A 48 0.88 -7.99 -5.63
C ARG A 48 1.97 -6.92 -5.62
N MET A 49 1.93 -6.04 -6.61
CA MET A 49 2.89 -4.93 -6.71
C MET A 49 2.80 -4.02 -5.47
N ILE A 50 1.59 -3.67 -5.06
CA ILE A 50 1.38 -2.87 -3.84
C ILE A 50 1.96 -3.59 -2.63
N GLY A 51 1.78 -4.91 -2.53
CA GLY A 51 2.37 -5.71 -1.46
C GLY A 51 3.89 -5.60 -1.41
N TRP A 52 4.56 -5.58 -2.55
CA TRP A 52 6.01 -5.39 -2.60
C TRP A 52 6.43 -4.02 -2.08
N PHE A 53 5.71 -2.96 -2.46
CA PHE A 53 5.97 -1.63 -1.91
C PHE A 53 5.75 -1.61 -0.40
N MET A 54 4.70 -2.27 0.08
CA MET A 54 4.39 -2.31 1.51
C MET A 54 5.45 -3.06 2.34
N ASN A 55 6.21 -3.97 1.73
CA ASN A 55 7.33 -4.61 2.42
C ASN A 55 8.47 -3.63 2.73
N GLU A 56 8.49 -2.48 2.08
CA GLU A 56 9.48 -1.43 2.26
C GLU A 56 8.90 -0.24 3.04
N THR A 57 7.86 -0.47 3.83
CA THR A 57 7.14 0.60 4.55
C THR A 57 8.07 1.30 5.53
N PRO A 58 8.24 2.62 5.42
CA PRO A 58 9.02 3.36 6.39
C PRO A 58 8.26 3.56 7.69
N GLU A 59 8.99 3.90 8.73
CA GLU A 59 8.41 4.25 10.02
C GLU A 59 7.44 5.43 9.86
N GLY A 60 6.34 5.40 10.61
CA GLY A 60 5.32 6.45 10.57
C GLY A 60 4.21 6.24 9.55
N VAL A 61 4.32 5.23 8.69
CA VAL A 61 3.23 4.84 7.79
C VAL A 61 2.41 3.75 8.46
N PRO A 62 1.08 3.91 8.59
CA PRO A 62 0.23 2.94 9.32
C PRO A 62 -0.03 1.68 8.47
N ALA A 63 1.01 0.87 8.26
CA ALA A 63 0.96 -0.33 7.43
C ALA A 63 -0.06 -1.36 7.92
N GLN A 64 -0.41 -1.34 9.22
CA GLN A 64 -1.41 -2.25 9.78
C GLN A 64 -2.79 -2.07 9.15
N ARG A 65 -3.06 -0.92 8.52
CA ARG A 65 -4.35 -0.62 7.88
C ARG A 65 -4.47 -1.21 6.47
N VAL A 66 -3.43 -1.87 5.96
CA VAL A 66 -3.46 -2.48 4.63
C VAL A 66 -3.57 -3.98 4.76
N ILE A 67 -4.67 -4.54 4.29
CA ILE A 67 -4.99 -5.98 4.40
C ILE A 67 -5.40 -6.53 3.04
N ASN A 68 -5.66 -7.83 2.95
CA ASN A 68 -6.08 -8.42 1.68
C ASN A 68 -7.60 -8.28 1.46
N SER A 69 -8.06 -8.61 0.28
CA SER A 69 -9.48 -8.47 -0.12
C SER A 69 -10.43 -9.40 0.63
N LYS A 70 -9.90 -10.38 1.34
CA LYS A 70 -10.68 -11.31 2.16
C LYS A 70 -10.80 -10.85 3.61
N GLY A 71 -10.23 -9.70 3.96
CA GLY A 71 -10.19 -9.22 5.33
C GLY A 71 -9.13 -9.87 6.19
N GLU A 72 -8.20 -10.59 5.59
CA GLU A 72 -7.12 -11.28 6.31
C GLU A 72 -5.88 -10.40 6.45
N LEU A 73 -5.14 -10.60 7.55
CA LEU A 73 -3.91 -9.85 7.83
C LEU A 73 -2.70 -10.52 7.16
N SER A 74 -2.66 -10.48 5.83
CA SER A 74 -1.63 -11.19 5.07
C SER A 74 -0.21 -10.63 5.23
N GLY A 75 -0.08 -9.38 5.68
CA GLY A 75 1.21 -8.76 5.93
C GLY A 75 1.71 -8.87 7.37
N SER A 76 1.07 -9.67 8.21
CA SER A 76 1.35 -9.74 9.65
C SER A 76 2.79 -10.12 9.99
N TRP A 77 3.45 -10.91 9.16
CA TRP A 77 4.84 -11.33 9.37
C TRP A 77 5.82 -10.15 9.43
N ALA A 78 5.51 -9.04 8.75
CA ALA A 78 6.38 -7.86 8.71
C ALA A 78 6.40 -7.08 10.03
N PHE A 79 5.51 -7.40 10.97
CA PHE A 79 5.41 -6.74 12.26
C PHE A 79 6.21 -7.44 13.37
N GLY A 80 7.00 -8.45 13.02
CA GLY A 80 7.87 -9.18 13.95
C GLY A 80 7.17 -10.23 14.81
N SER A 81 5.85 -10.11 14.99
CA SER A 81 5.00 -11.04 15.71
C SER A 81 3.70 -11.22 14.93
N PRO A 82 3.15 -12.45 14.84
CA PRO A 82 1.91 -12.68 14.11
C PRO A 82 0.73 -11.85 14.65
N ASP A 83 0.74 -11.54 15.94
CA ASP A 83 -0.37 -10.85 16.61
C ASP A 83 -0.23 -9.33 16.64
N ARG A 84 0.94 -8.80 16.30
CA ARG A 84 1.21 -7.37 16.44
C ARG A 84 0.30 -6.51 15.56
N MET A 85 0.12 -6.89 14.32
CA MET A 85 -0.74 -6.18 13.38
C MET A 85 -2.20 -6.16 13.88
N ARG A 86 -2.69 -7.29 14.36
CA ARG A 86 -4.03 -7.39 14.94
C ARG A 86 -4.18 -6.49 16.17
N GLN A 87 -3.19 -6.51 17.06
CA GLN A 87 -3.20 -5.68 18.27
C GLN A 87 -3.28 -4.20 17.93
N LEU A 88 -2.53 -3.76 16.92
CA LEU A 88 -2.56 -2.37 16.46
C LEU A 88 -3.94 -1.99 15.93
N LEU A 89 -4.58 -2.85 15.15
CA LEU A 89 -5.92 -2.60 14.63
C LEU A 89 -6.99 -2.64 15.72
N GLU A 90 -6.88 -3.58 16.67
CA GLU A 90 -7.78 -3.62 17.82
C GLU A 90 -7.68 -2.35 18.67
N ALA A 91 -6.48 -1.82 18.83
CA ALA A 91 -6.25 -0.55 19.52
C ALA A 91 -6.93 0.63 18.80
N GLU A 92 -7.17 0.53 17.50
CA GLU A 92 -7.90 1.53 16.72
C GLU A 92 -9.42 1.31 16.76
N GLY A 93 -9.90 0.29 17.45
CA GLY A 93 -11.32 0.00 17.59
C GLY A 93 -11.89 -1.02 16.63
N ILE A 94 -11.04 -1.70 15.86
CA ILE A 94 -11.50 -2.72 14.91
C ILE A 94 -11.81 -4.01 15.66
N ILE A 95 -13.00 -4.54 15.43
CA ILE A 95 -13.48 -5.81 16.03
C ILE A 95 -13.36 -6.89 14.95
N PHE A 96 -12.58 -7.92 15.25
CA PHE A 96 -12.39 -9.05 14.34
C PHE A 96 -13.51 -10.07 14.48
N SER A 97 -13.84 -10.74 13.38
CA SER A 97 -14.75 -11.87 13.39
C SER A 97 -14.11 -13.07 14.11
N ALA A 98 -14.94 -14.09 14.41
CA ALA A 98 -14.48 -15.29 15.09
C ALA A 98 -13.35 -16.01 14.34
N ASP A 99 -13.33 -15.89 12.99
CA ASP A 99 -12.27 -16.48 12.15
C ASP A 99 -11.08 -15.57 11.93
N GLY A 100 -10.98 -14.45 12.65
CA GLY A 100 -9.83 -13.56 12.60
C GLY A 100 -9.79 -12.61 11.39
N ARG A 101 -10.94 -12.33 10.80
CA ARG A 101 -11.03 -11.43 9.64
C ARG A 101 -11.63 -10.09 10.02
N VAL A 102 -11.28 -9.07 9.23
CA VAL A 102 -11.89 -7.74 9.30
C VAL A 102 -13.07 -7.69 8.34
N ASP A 103 -14.20 -7.19 8.81
CA ASP A 103 -15.37 -6.96 7.97
C ASP A 103 -15.15 -5.70 7.12
N LEU A 104 -14.86 -5.89 5.85
CA LEU A 104 -14.60 -4.78 4.92
C LEU A 104 -15.82 -3.91 4.64
N LYS A 105 -17.03 -4.46 4.82
CA LYS A 105 -18.27 -3.65 4.68
C LYS A 105 -18.35 -2.64 5.80
N ARG A 106 -17.90 -3.00 6.99
CA ARG A 106 -17.96 -2.13 8.18
C ARG A 106 -16.77 -1.20 8.27
N TYR A 107 -15.56 -1.71 8.05
CA TYR A 107 -14.30 -0.99 8.30
C TYR A 107 -13.55 -0.57 7.05
N GLY A 108 -13.99 -1.02 5.87
CA GLY A 108 -13.27 -0.76 4.63
C GLY A 108 -13.27 0.70 4.23
N TRP A 109 -12.10 1.16 3.80
CA TRP A 109 -11.90 2.47 3.22
C TRP A 109 -11.30 2.28 1.83
N ASP A 110 -12.07 2.61 0.80
CA ASP A 110 -11.67 2.50 -0.59
C ASP A 110 -11.36 3.90 -1.12
N PRO A 111 -10.09 4.25 -1.40
CA PRO A 111 -9.76 5.60 -1.83
C PRO A 111 -10.54 6.08 -3.03
N SER A 112 -10.84 5.19 -3.98
CA SER A 112 -11.61 5.55 -5.19
C SER A 112 -13.07 5.89 -4.89
N ARG A 113 -13.62 5.34 -3.82
CA ARG A 113 -15.00 5.57 -3.40
C ARG A 113 -15.10 6.67 -2.36
N ASP A 114 -14.20 6.66 -1.39
CA ASP A 114 -14.32 7.46 -0.16
C ASP A 114 -13.65 8.83 -0.26
N LEU A 115 -12.81 9.04 -1.26
CA LEU A 115 -12.22 10.33 -1.58
C LEU A 115 -12.86 10.89 -2.85
N SER A 116 -13.04 12.22 -2.90
CA SER A 116 -13.38 12.89 -4.16
C SER A 116 -12.18 12.81 -5.13
N GLU A 117 -12.45 12.99 -6.43
CA GLU A 117 -11.37 13.06 -7.42
C GLU A 117 -10.36 14.15 -7.08
N GLN A 118 -10.85 15.29 -6.57
CA GLN A 118 -10.01 16.42 -6.19
C GLN A 118 -9.11 16.05 -5.00
N GLU A 119 -9.67 15.43 -3.97
CA GLU A 119 -8.90 14.98 -2.79
C GLU A 119 -7.84 13.95 -3.17
N LEU A 120 -8.23 12.96 -3.97
CA LEU A 120 -7.30 11.93 -4.44
C LEU A 120 -6.17 12.56 -5.26
N GLY A 121 -6.52 13.45 -6.19
CA GLY A 121 -5.53 14.16 -7.00
C GLY A 121 -4.54 14.97 -6.17
N ARG A 122 -5.02 15.62 -5.11
CA ARG A 122 -4.16 16.39 -4.21
C ARG A 122 -3.21 15.48 -3.43
N ILE A 123 -3.72 14.38 -2.87
CA ILE A 123 -2.90 13.42 -2.12
C ILE A 123 -1.80 12.85 -3.03
N LEU A 124 -2.13 12.44 -4.24
CA LEU A 124 -1.17 11.87 -5.18
C LEU A 124 -0.20 12.92 -5.70
N GLY A 125 -0.66 14.15 -5.92
CA GLY A 125 0.18 15.26 -6.38
C GLY A 125 1.17 15.73 -5.33
N ASP A 126 0.83 15.62 -4.05
CA ASP A 126 1.69 16.03 -2.94
C ASP A 126 2.68 14.93 -2.51
N ALA A 127 2.53 13.72 -3.04
CA ALA A 127 3.44 12.62 -2.72
C ALA A 127 4.85 12.94 -3.21
N ASP A 128 5.82 12.85 -2.30
CA ASP A 128 7.21 13.24 -2.57
C ASP A 128 8.08 12.01 -2.91
N PRO A 129 8.49 11.85 -4.17
CA PRO A 129 9.33 10.72 -4.57
C PRO A 129 10.68 10.67 -3.86
N THR A 130 11.18 11.81 -3.36
CA THR A 130 12.46 11.87 -2.65
C THR A 130 12.37 11.34 -1.22
N SER A 131 11.15 11.15 -0.70
CA SER A 131 10.92 10.63 0.66
C SER A 131 11.09 9.11 0.76
N VAL A 132 11.25 8.42 -0.37
CA VAL A 132 11.30 6.96 -0.42
C VAL A 132 12.60 6.49 -1.08
N ALA A 133 13.00 5.26 -0.78
CA ALA A 133 14.18 4.64 -1.39
C ALA A 133 13.74 3.33 -2.08
N VAL A 134 14.02 3.24 -3.36
CA VAL A 134 13.75 2.05 -4.16
C VAL A 134 15.04 1.24 -4.28
N ASN A 135 15.06 0.04 -3.71
CA ASN A 135 16.24 -0.81 -3.76
C ASN A 135 16.23 -1.71 -5.00
N THR A 136 17.38 -2.34 -5.27
CA THR A 136 17.57 -3.21 -6.43
C THR A 136 16.62 -4.39 -6.44
N ARG A 137 16.35 -4.97 -5.28
CA ARG A 137 15.41 -6.09 -5.15
C ARG A 137 14.00 -5.69 -5.58
N LEU A 138 13.52 -4.56 -5.09
CA LEU A 138 12.20 -4.05 -5.46
C LEU A 138 12.12 -3.76 -6.96
N LEU A 139 13.13 -3.12 -7.54
CA LEU A 139 13.18 -2.88 -8.98
C LEU A 139 13.10 -4.17 -9.79
N SER A 140 13.82 -5.19 -9.36
CA SER A 140 13.78 -6.50 -10.02
C SER A 140 12.38 -7.10 -10.00
N LEU A 141 11.70 -7.06 -8.86
CA LEU A 141 10.32 -7.54 -8.73
C LEU A 141 9.37 -6.76 -9.65
N LEU A 142 9.50 -5.44 -9.69
CA LEU A 142 8.66 -4.57 -10.51
C LEU A 142 8.85 -4.83 -12.01
N ARG A 143 10.08 -5.08 -12.45
CA ARG A 143 10.39 -5.36 -13.85
C ARG A 143 9.84 -6.71 -14.33
N ASN A 144 9.61 -7.63 -13.41
CA ASN A 144 9.13 -8.98 -13.74
C ASN A 144 7.63 -9.18 -13.53
N ASP A 145 6.92 -8.18 -13.01
CA ASP A 145 5.48 -8.30 -12.76
C ASP A 145 4.69 -7.82 -13.99
N PRO A 146 3.81 -8.67 -14.56
CA PRO A 146 2.97 -8.28 -15.69
C PRO A 146 2.05 -7.08 -15.43
N ALA A 147 1.68 -6.85 -14.17
CA ALA A 147 0.81 -5.74 -13.78
C ALA A 147 1.57 -4.44 -13.52
N SER A 148 2.89 -4.46 -13.53
CA SER A 148 3.74 -3.32 -13.20
C SER A 148 3.97 -2.43 -14.43
N PRO A 149 3.88 -1.08 -14.27
CA PRO A 149 4.25 -0.16 -15.35
C PRO A 149 5.76 -0.17 -15.65
N MET A 150 6.57 -0.73 -14.75
CA MET A 150 8.02 -0.87 -14.93
C MET A 150 8.42 -2.21 -15.56
N ARG A 151 7.47 -3.00 -16.03
CA ARG A 151 7.73 -4.30 -16.63
C ARG A 151 8.70 -4.18 -17.80
N SER A 152 9.73 -5.01 -17.79
CA SER A 152 10.66 -5.17 -18.91
C SER A 152 10.06 -6.10 -19.99
N GLU A 153 10.19 -5.72 -21.24
CA GLU A 153 9.78 -6.55 -22.36
C GLU A 153 10.95 -7.37 -22.91
#